data_aaf5ea30c5de3067004e9b0e2d70fb3c
#
_entry.id   aaf5ea30c5de3067004e9b0e2d70fb3c
#
_cell.length_a   1.000
_cell.length_b   1.000
_cell.length_c   1.000
_cell.angle_alpha   90.00
_cell.angle_beta   90.00
_cell.angle_gamma   90.00
#
_symmetry.space_group_name_H-M   'P 1'
#
loop_
_entity.id
_entity.type
_entity.pdbx_description
1 polymer ?
#
loop_
_entity_poly.entity_id
_entity_poly.type
_entity_poly.pdbx_seq_one_letter_code
_entity_poly.pdbx_strand_id
1 'polypeptide(L)'
;MKMKSIDFIKQSKYAFAISALAIILSFVGFFTKGLDYGIDFLGGILVEVQSEEQIDMAQMRHKVDELALGETNLQSIGTSGREMLIHVVADTTDKAEQARIITQIKETLGEGIEYRRIEVVGPKVGVELLHKSLWASILALAAIAIYIWFRFEWQFSLTCLLALAHDLI
;
A
#
# COMPACT_ATOMS: atom_id res chain seq x y z
N MET A 1 5.03 -22.15 -46.17
CA MET A 1 4.50 -21.15 -45.22
C MET A 1 5.50 -20.00 -45.15
N LYS A 2 5.21 -18.79 -45.69
CA LYS A 2 6.09 -17.62 -45.55
C LYS A 2 5.94 -17.14 -44.10
N MET A 3 6.96 -17.35 -43.28
CA MET A 3 7.03 -16.73 -41.96
C MET A 3 7.18 -15.21 -42.16
N LYS A 4 6.19 -14.43 -41.71
CA LYS A 4 6.29 -12.98 -41.66
C LYS A 4 7.37 -12.63 -40.66
N SER A 5 8.50 -12.13 -41.11
CA SER A 5 9.51 -11.56 -40.19
C SER A 5 8.94 -10.28 -39.59
N ILE A 6 8.79 -10.25 -38.29
CA ILE A 6 8.36 -9.05 -37.55
C ILE A 6 9.61 -8.25 -37.22
N ASP A 7 9.67 -7.03 -37.70
CA ASP A 7 10.77 -6.11 -37.42
C ASP A 7 10.52 -5.44 -36.04
N PHE A 8 11.04 -6.06 -35.00
CA PHE A 8 10.91 -5.59 -33.61
C PHE A 8 11.59 -4.24 -33.38
N ILE A 9 12.69 -3.97 -34.06
CA ILE A 9 13.43 -2.71 -33.91
C ILE A 9 12.62 -1.51 -34.44
N LYS A 10 11.89 -1.72 -35.54
CA LYS A 10 11.03 -0.68 -36.11
C LYS A 10 9.86 -0.33 -35.19
N GLN A 11 9.38 -1.30 -34.43
CA GLN A 11 8.27 -1.13 -33.48
C GLN A 11 8.71 -0.58 -32.12
N SER A 12 10.01 -0.56 -31.82
CA SER A 12 10.54 -0.06 -30.54
C SER A 12 10.11 1.38 -30.23
N LYS A 13 10.00 2.24 -31.26
CA LYS A 13 9.56 3.64 -31.10
C LYS A 13 8.16 3.76 -30.50
N TYR A 14 7.25 2.88 -30.90
CA TYR A 14 5.90 2.84 -30.34
C TYR A 14 5.89 2.34 -28.91
N ALA A 15 6.71 1.32 -28.60
CA ALA A 15 6.86 0.81 -27.25
C ALA A 15 7.42 1.89 -26.31
N PHE A 16 8.46 2.62 -26.72
CA PHE A 16 9.00 3.75 -25.96
C PHE A 16 7.99 4.88 -25.77
N ALA A 17 7.21 5.21 -26.79
CA ALA A 17 6.18 6.25 -26.67
C ALA A 17 5.07 5.87 -25.70
N ILE A 18 4.60 4.61 -25.73
CA ILE A 18 3.59 4.09 -24.80
C ILE A 18 4.15 4.08 -23.38
N SER A 19 5.37 3.61 -23.18
CA SER A 19 6.03 3.57 -21.89
C SER A 19 6.22 4.98 -21.32
N ALA A 20 6.70 5.92 -22.11
CA ALA A 20 6.86 7.32 -21.68
C ALA A 20 5.50 7.94 -21.29
N LEU A 21 4.45 7.65 -22.05
CA LEU A 21 3.10 8.12 -21.73
C LEU A 21 2.60 7.51 -20.41
N ALA A 22 2.83 6.21 -20.18
CA ALA A 22 2.45 5.53 -18.95
C ALA A 22 3.17 6.14 -17.74
N ILE A 23 4.47 6.40 -17.84
CA ILE A 23 5.26 7.07 -16.79
C ILE A 23 4.69 8.47 -16.49
N ILE A 24 4.40 9.26 -17.51
CA ILE A 24 3.82 10.61 -17.32
C ILE A 24 2.48 10.51 -16.61
N LEU A 25 1.61 9.59 -17.01
CA LEU A 25 0.31 9.38 -16.38
C LEU A 25 0.45 8.91 -14.94
N SER A 26 1.44 8.06 -14.64
CA SER A 26 1.75 7.61 -13.28
C SER A 26 2.19 8.79 -12.40
N PHE A 27 3.09 9.65 -12.88
CA PHE A 27 3.48 10.86 -12.16
C PHE A 27 2.31 11.82 -11.94
N VAL A 28 1.47 12.04 -12.96
CA VAL A 28 0.27 12.88 -12.81
C VAL A 28 -0.66 12.28 -11.74
N GLY A 29 -0.88 10.96 -11.76
CA GLY A 29 -1.66 10.27 -10.74
C GLY A 29 -1.08 10.44 -9.34
N PHE A 30 0.22 10.28 -9.20
CA PHE A 30 0.94 10.46 -7.94
C PHE A 30 0.80 11.87 -7.36
N PHE A 31 0.97 12.90 -8.19
CA PHE A 31 0.88 14.29 -7.72
C PHE A 31 -0.55 14.79 -7.52
N THR A 32 -1.55 14.17 -8.17
CA THR A 32 -2.95 14.58 -8.03
C THR A 32 -3.71 13.82 -6.95
N LYS A 33 -3.44 12.52 -6.78
CA LYS A 33 -4.13 11.66 -5.81
C LYS A 33 -3.29 11.36 -4.56
N GLY A 34 -1.95 11.53 -4.62
CA GLY A 34 -1.05 11.11 -3.56
C GLY A 34 -0.86 9.60 -3.51
N LEU A 35 -0.25 9.12 -2.43
CA LEU A 35 -0.09 7.70 -2.11
C LEU A 35 -0.93 7.37 -0.88
N ASP A 36 -1.73 6.34 -0.97
CA ASP A 36 -2.37 5.72 0.18
C ASP A 36 -1.35 4.82 0.88
N TYR A 37 -0.80 5.30 1.98
CA TYR A 37 0.14 4.52 2.77
C TYR A 37 -0.58 3.42 3.54
N GLY A 38 0.03 2.23 3.59
CA GLY A 38 -0.44 1.17 4.47
C GLY A 38 -0.30 1.53 5.95
N ILE A 39 -1.05 0.83 6.79
CA ILE A 39 -1.07 1.01 8.25
C ILE A 39 0.31 0.89 8.89
N ASP A 40 1.18 0.07 8.34
CA ASP A 40 2.55 -0.13 8.83
C ASP A 40 3.37 1.16 8.80
N PHE A 41 2.97 2.12 7.97
CA PHE A 41 3.67 3.40 7.78
C PHE A 41 2.95 4.58 8.45
N LEU A 42 1.63 4.60 8.44
CA LEU A 42 0.84 5.68 9.06
C LEU A 42 0.68 5.47 10.57
N GLY A 43 0.74 4.22 11.01
CA GLY A 43 0.32 3.85 12.35
C GLY A 43 -1.21 3.86 12.49
N GLY A 44 -1.71 3.49 13.65
CA GLY A 44 -3.13 3.47 13.92
C GLY A 44 -3.60 2.15 14.52
N ILE A 45 -4.91 1.93 14.48
CA ILE A 45 -5.58 0.75 15.01
C ILE A 45 -6.22 0.00 13.86
N LEU A 46 -5.86 -1.26 13.71
CA LEU A 46 -6.44 -2.18 12.74
C LEU A 46 -7.34 -3.17 13.48
N VAL A 47 -8.58 -3.27 13.04
CA VAL A 47 -9.54 -4.24 13.57
C VAL A 47 -10.08 -5.08 12.43
N GLU A 48 -9.78 -6.36 12.45
CA GLU A 48 -10.32 -7.35 11.53
C GLU A 48 -11.50 -8.05 12.18
N VAL A 49 -12.64 -7.98 11.52
CA VAL A 49 -13.89 -8.54 12.02
C VAL A 49 -14.53 -9.49 11.02
N GLN A 50 -15.21 -10.48 11.54
CA GLN A 50 -16.04 -11.41 10.78
C GLN A 50 -17.45 -11.45 11.35
N SER A 51 -18.44 -11.51 10.46
CA SER A 51 -19.85 -11.69 10.80
C SER A 51 -20.38 -13.00 10.21
N GLU A 52 -21.39 -13.59 10.86
CA GLU A 52 -22.12 -14.73 10.30
C GLU A 52 -22.99 -14.30 9.09
N GLU A 53 -23.47 -13.07 9.10
CA GLU A 53 -24.26 -12.47 8.02
C GLU A 53 -23.38 -11.57 7.12
N GLN A 54 -23.92 -11.21 5.96
CA GLN A 54 -23.24 -10.25 5.08
C GLN A 54 -23.22 -8.85 5.71
N ILE A 55 -22.04 -8.25 5.72
CA ILE A 55 -21.83 -6.91 6.28
C ILE A 55 -22.25 -5.87 5.22
N ASP A 56 -23.20 -5.00 5.57
CA ASP A 56 -23.49 -3.82 4.78
C ASP A 56 -22.41 -2.76 5.01
N MET A 57 -21.48 -2.67 4.06
CA MET A 57 -20.35 -1.75 4.11
C MET A 57 -20.77 -0.28 4.18
N ALA A 58 -21.90 0.10 3.55
CA ALA A 58 -22.37 1.48 3.56
C ALA A 58 -22.88 1.87 4.96
N GLN A 59 -23.68 0.99 5.56
CA GLN A 59 -24.19 1.19 6.91
C GLN A 59 -23.05 1.18 7.96
N MET A 60 -22.09 0.27 7.78
CA MET A 60 -20.96 0.16 8.71
C MET A 60 -20.05 1.38 8.64
N ARG A 61 -19.80 1.90 7.44
CA ARG A 61 -19.06 3.14 7.25
C ARG A 61 -19.72 4.31 7.96
N HIS A 62 -21.02 4.47 7.79
CA HIS A 62 -21.77 5.54 8.48
C HIS A 62 -21.65 5.44 10.00
N LYS A 63 -21.81 4.24 10.57
CA LYS A 63 -21.67 4.02 12.01
C LYS A 63 -20.27 4.35 12.55
N VAL A 64 -19.24 3.99 11.82
CA VAL A 64 -17.85 4.25 12.23
C VAL A 64 -17.50 5.72 12.06
N ASP A 65 -17.98 6.37 11.00
CA ASP A 65 -17.76 7.80 10.76
C ASP A 65 -18.44 8.68 11.84
N GLU A 66 -19.59 8.26 12.37
CA GLU A 66 -20.28 8.94 13.49
C GLU A 66 -19.45 8.97 14.79
N LEU A 67 -18.49 8.05 14.94
CA LEU A 67 -17.61 8.05 16.11
C LEU A 67 -16.58 9.18 16.11
N ALA A 68 -16.41 9.85 14.98
CA ALA A 68 -15.46 10.96 14.80
C ALA A 68 -14.02 10.62 15.29
N LEU A 69 -13.56 9.38 15.04
CA LEU A 69 -12.27 8.87 15.50
C LEU A 69 -11.07 9.37 14.67
N GLY A 70 -11.30 10.28 13.74
CA GLY A 70 -10.31 10.74 12.77
C GLY A 70 -10.49 10.09 11.40
N GLU A 71 -9.40 9.91 10.67
CA GLU A 71 -9.45 9.26 9.35
C GLU A 71 -9.68 7.75 9.52
N THR A 72 -10.78 7.28 8.96
CA THR A 72 -11.16 5.87 9.01
C THR A 72 -11.24 5.26 7.62
N ASN A 73 -10.72 4.07 7.45
CA ASN A 73 -10.80 3.32 6.19
C ASN A 73 -11.40 1.94 6.46
N LEU A 74 -12.49 1.63 5.75
CA LEU A 74 -13.17 0.34 5.84
C LEU A 74 -13.03 -0.40 4.51
N GLN A 75 -12.58 -1.65 4.58
CA GLN A 75 -12.40 -2.52 3.42
C GLN A 75 -13.05 -3.87 3.66
N SER A 76 -13.76 -4.39 2.66
CA SER A 76 -14.24 -5.77 2.68
C SER A 76 -13.12 -6.71 2.29
N ILE A 77 -12.95 -7.81 3.03
CA ILE A 77 -11.98 -8.85 2.77
C ILE A 77 -12.69 -10.06 2.17
N GLY A 78 -12.05 -10.68 1.19
CA GLY A 78 -12.59 -11.87 0.53
C GLY A 78 -13.78 -11.59 -0.36
N THR A 79 -14.42 -12.67 -0.82
CA THR A 79 -15.57 -12.62 -1.75
C THR A 79 -16.91 -12.87 -1.04
N SER A 80 -16.88 -13.25 0.24
CA SER A 80 -18.07 -13.60 1.02
C SER A 80 -18.87 -12.39 1.50
N GLY A 81 -18.26 -11.20 1.56
CA GLY A 81 -18.85 -10.00 2.15
C GLY A 81 -19.12 -10.10 3.65
N ARG A 82 -18.49 -11.07 4.32
CA ARG A 82 -18.65 -11.34 5.75
C ARG A 82 -17.48 -10.88 6.60
N GLU A 83 -16.38 -10.50 5.94
CA GLU A 83 -15.15 -10.07 6.57
C GLU A 83 -14.88 -8.62 6.24
N MET A 84 -14.51 -7.86 7.25
CA MET A 84 -14.24 -6.43 7.10
C MET A 84 -13.00 -6.05 7.92
N LEU A 85 -12.21 -5.18 7.32
CA LEU A 85 -11.08 -4.52 7.94
C LEU A 85 -11.44 -3.08 8.24
N ILE A 86 -11.27 -2.68 9.47
CA ILE A 86 -11.44 -1.31 9.93
C ILE A 86 -10.07 -0.79 10.30
N HIS A 87 -9.64 0.26 9.62
CA HIS A 87 -8.42 0.98 9.95
C HIS A 87 -8.77 2.37 10.46
N VAL A 88 -8.31 2.70 11.65
CA VAL A 88 -8.44 4.02 12.25
C VAL A 88 -7.05 4.63 12.39
N VAL A 89 -6.81 5.74 11.68
CA VAL A 89 -5.57 6.50 11.82
C VAL A 89 -5.63 7.26 13.15
N ALA A 90 -4.96 6.74 14.15
CA ALA A 90 -4.89 7.35 15.47
C ALA A 90 -3.46 7.81 15.75
N ASP A 91 -3.26 9.13 15.80
CA ASP A 91 -1.96 9.72 16.17
C ASP A 91 -1.81 9.76 17.69
N THR A 92 -2.03 8.59 18.33
CA THR A 92 -1.89 8.50 19.78
C THR A 92 -0.95 7.39 20.19
N THR A 93 -0.04 7.71 21.10
CA THR A 93 0.88 6.76 21.75
C THR A 93 0.31 6.32 23.12
N ASP A 94 -0.78 6.96 23.57
CA ASP A 94 -1.42 6.66 24.87
C ASP A 94 -2.25 5.39 24.78
N LYS A 95 -1.87 4.39 25.57
CA LYS A 95 -2.57 3.11 25.67
C LYS A 95 -4.02 3.24 26.15
N ALA A 96 -4.31 4.24 26.98
CA ALA A 96 -5.66 4.46 27.47
C ALA A 96 -6.59 4.96 26.34
N GLU A 97 -6.10 5.85 25.51
CA GLU A 97 -6.85 6.36 24.36
C GLU A 97 -7.03 5.26 23.29
N GLN A 98 -6.01 4.46 23.03
CA GLN A 98 -6.09 3.31 22.13
C GLN A 98 -7.16 2.31 22.59
N ALA A 99 -7.16 1.98 23.90
CA ALA A 99 -8.17 1.09 24.47
C ALA A 99 -9.59 1.67 24.37
N ARG A 100 -9.74 2.99 24.55
CA ARG A 100 -10.99 3.70 24.40
C ARG A 100 -11.54 3.59 22.97
N ILE A 101 -10.70 3.87 21.97
CA ILE A 101 -11.07 3.75 20.55
C ILE A 101 -11.53 2.32 20.23
N ILE A 102 -10.77 1.31 20.67
CA ILE A 102 -11.13 -0.10 20.45
C ILE A 102 -12.49 -0.42 21.10
N THR A 103 -12.74 0.10 22.31
CA THR A 103 -14.01 -0.13 23.01
C THR A 103 -15.17 0.53 22.27
N GLN A 104 -15.01 1.76 21.80
CA GLN A 104 -16.04 2.47 21.03
C GLN A 104 -16.37 1.74 19.73
N ILE A 105 -15.35 1.23 19.01
CA ILE A 105 -15.57 0.41 17.81
C ILE A 105 -16.38 -0.84 18.16
N LYS A 106 -16.02 -1.54 19.25
CA LYS A 106 -16.73 -2.76 19.67
C LYS A 106 -18.19 -2.50 20.03
N GLU A 107 -18.46 -1.42 20.74
CA GLU A 107 -19.83 -1.03 21.12
C GLU A 107 -20.68 -0.65 19.90
N THR A 108 -20.06 0.01 18.90
CA THR A 108 -20.77 0.46 17.69
C THR A 108 -21.06 -0.67 16.72
N LEU A 109 -20.19 -1.64 16.63
CA LEU A 109 -20.38 -2.80 15.76
C LEU A 109 -21.46 -3.75 16.29
N GLY A 110 -21.68 -3.78 17.62
CA GLY A 110 -22.73 -4.57 18.26
C GLY A 110 -22.41 -6.06 18.42
N GLU A 111 -23.46 -6.82 18.75
CA GLU A 111 -23.39 -8.28 18.94
C GLU A 111 -23.41 -9.01 17.58
N GLY A 112 -22.81 -10.21 17.53
CA GLY A 112 -22.78 -11.06 16.34
C GLY A 112 -21.54 -10.85 15.44
N ILE A 113 -20.58 -10.05 15.92
CA ILE A 113 -19.31 -9.81 15.21
C ILE A 113 -18.16 -10.47 15.98
N GLU A 114 -17.44 -11.34 15.29
CA GLU A 114 -16.21 -11.96 15.80
C GLU A 114 -15.00 -11.09 15.48
N TYR A 115 -14.24 -10.74 16.50
CA TYR A 115 -12.99 -9.97 16.35
C TYR A 115 -11.83 -10.93 16.16
N ARG A 116 -11.36 -11.05 14.93
CA ARG A 116 -10.27 -11.97 14.57
C ARG A 116 -8.91 -11.42 14.93
N ARG A 117 -8.72 -10.12 14.73
CA ARG A 117 -7.43 -9.48 14.89
C ARG A 117 -7.61 -8.02 15.31
N ILE A 118 -6.83 -7.61 16.29
CA ILE A 118 -6.72 -6.21 16.69
C ILE A 118 -5.23 -5.90 16.76
N GLU A 119 -4.76 -5.01 15.91
CA GLU A 119 -3.38 -4.56 15.90
C GLU A 119 -3.32 -3.07 16.17
N VAL A 120 -2.30 -2.66 16.90
CA VAL A 120 -2.05 -1.26 17.21
C VAL A 120 -0.62 -0.95 16.83
N VAL A 121 -0.45 -0.05 15.88
CA VAL A 121 0.86 0.43 15.43
C VAL A 121 1.00 1.89 15.84
N GLY A 122 1.95 2.17 16.71
CA GLY A 122 2.21 3.56 17.10
C GLY A 122 2.81 4.37 15.93
N PRO A 123 2.48 5.66 15.78
CA PRO A 123 2.92 6.50 14.67
C PRO A 123 4.45 6.59 14.58
N LYS A 124 5.15 6.58 15.69
CA LYS A 124 6.62 6.57 15.72
C LYS A 124 7.21 5.31 15.08
N VAL A 125 6.55 4.16 15.26
CA VAL A 125 6.99 2.88 14.69
C VAL A 125 6.81 2.89 13.17
N GLY A 126 5.70 3.42 12.67
CA GLY A 126 5.44 3.55 11.24
C GLY A 126 6.50 4.39 10.53
N VAL A 127 6.80 5.58 11.06
CA VAL A 127 7.85 6.45 10.50
C VAL A 127 9.23 5.79 10.54
N GLU A 128 9.56 5.09 11.62
CA GLU A 128 10.84 4.38 11.75
C GLU A 128 10.94 3.23 10.74
N LEU A 129 9.86 2.47 10.52
CA LEU A 129 9.79 1.42 9.51
C LEU A 129 9.96 1.98 8.10
N LEU A 130 9.27 3.09 7.77
CA LEU A 130 9.42 3.75 6.48
C LEU A 130 10.86 4.16 6.21
N HIS A 131 11.52 4.80 7.20
CA HIS A 131 12.92 5.19 7.07
C HIS A 131 13.85 3.99 6.88
N LYS A 132 13.69 2.94 7.68
CA LYS A 132 14.51 1.72 7.58
C LYS A 132 14.30 1.00 6.24
N SER A 133 13.05 0.90 5.78
CA SER A 133 12.71 0.27 4.49
C SER A 133 13.30 1.05 3.31
N LEU A 134 13.23 2.37 3.34
CA LEU A 134 13.82 3.22 2.31
C LEU A 134 15.35 3.06 2.24
N TRP A 135 16.03 3.12 3.37
CA TRP A 135 17.48 2.91 3.43
C TRP A 135 17.88 1.50 3.00
N ALA A 136 17.15 0.46 3.43
CA ALA A 136 17.39 -0.91 3.01
C ALA A 136 17.25 -1.06 1.49
N SER A 137 16.24 -0.46 0.89
CA SER A 137 16.03 -0.48 -0.57
C SER A 137 17.16 0.23 -1.32
N ILE A 138 17.58 1.41 -0.87
CA ILE A 138 18.70 2.17 -1.46
C ILE A 138 20.00 1.36 -1.38
N LEU A 139 20.29 0.77 -0.21
CA LEU A 139 21.49 -0.04 -0.02
C LEU A 139 21.46 -1.31 -0.89
N ALA A 140 20.31 -1.97 -1.01
CA ALA A 140 20.16 -3.13 -1.87
C ALA A 140 20.39 -2.79 -3.35
N LEU A 141 19.80 -1.69 -3.84
CA LEU A 141 20.01 -1.21 -5.20
C LEU A 141 21.47 -0.83 -5.45
N ALA A 142 22.10 -0.15 -4.51
CA ALA A 142 23.52 0.20 -4.60
C ALA A 142 24.42 -1.05 -4.65
N ALA A 143 24.13 -2.06 -3.81
CA ALA A 143 24.88 -3.31 -3.81
C ALA A 143 24.75 -4.06 -5.15
N ILE A 144 23.55 -4.13 -5.70
CA ILE A 144 23.29 -4.72 -7.03
C ILE A 144 24.04 -3.95 -8.11
N ALA A 145 23.98 -2.62 -8.09
CA ALA A 145 24.67 -1.77 -9.05
C ALA A 145 26.20 -1.96 -9.01
N ILE A 146 26.76 -1.98 -7.80
CA ILE A 146 28.19 -2.24 -7.59
C ILE A 146 28.57 -3.63 -8.06
N TYR A 147 27.80 -4.66 -7.74
CA TYR A 147 28.04 -6.02 -8.19
C TYR A 147 28.05 -6.14 -9.70
N ILE A 148 27.07 -5.55 -10.40
CA ILE A 148 26.99 -5.54 -11.86
C ILE A 148 28.19 -4.79 -12.46
N TRP A 149 28.57 -3.65 -11.87
CA TRP A 149 29.72 -2.88 -12.32
C TRP A 149 31.01 -3.69 -12.23
N PHE A 150 31.27 -4.38 -11.13
CA PHE A 150 32.47 -5.22 -10.97
C PHE A 150 32.46 -6.45 -11.87
N ARG A 151 31.29 -7.06 -12.09
CA ARG A 151 31.14 -8.31 -12.86
C ARG A 151 31.07 -8.09 -14.35
N PHE A 152 30.54 -6.95 -14.77
CA PHE A 152 30.36 -6.53 -16.15
C PHE A 152 30.97 -5.14 -16.36
N GLU A 153 30.46 -4.38 -17.34
CA GLU A 153 30.85 -2.99 -17.56
C GLU A 153 29.87 -2.03 -16.88
N TRP A 154 30.32 -0.82 -16.56
CA TRP A 154 29.53 0.18 -15.84
C TRP A 154 28.23 0.57 -16.57
N GLN A 155 28.22 0.49 -17.92
CA GLN A 155 27.03 0.78 -18.73
C GLN A 155 25.88 -0.18 -18.40
N PHE A 156 26.16 -1.45 -18.11
CA PHE A 156 25.15 -2.44 -17.72
C PHE A 156 24.55 -2.13 -16.34
N SER A 157 25.37 -1.65 -15.41
CA SER A 157 24.90 -1.21 -14.10
C SER A 157 23.91 -0.05 -14.24
N LEU A 158 24.27 0.97 -15.02
CA LEU A 158 23.39 2.12 -15.25
C LEU A 158 22.08 1.71 -15.94
N THR A 159 22.16 0.87 -16.98
CA THR A 159 20.97 0.39 -17.69
C THR A 159 20.05 -0.43 -16.80
N CYS A 160 20.62 -1.28 -15.93
CA CYS A 160 19.85 -2.06 -14.96
C CYS A 160 19.11 -1.16 -13.97
N LEU A 161 19.76 -0.13 -13.41
CA LEU A 161 19.11 0.83 -12.52
C LEU A 161 17.99 1.61 -13.22
N LEU A 162 18.20 2.01 -14.47
CA LEU A 162 17.17 2.69 -15.25
C LEU A 162 15.97 1.78 -15.54
N ALA A 163 16.22 0.49 -15.84
CA ALA A 163 15.17 -0.48 -16.04
C ALA A 163 14.36 -0.71 -14.73
N LEU A 164 15.03 -0.87 -13.61
CA LEU A 164 14.37 -1.01 -12.30
C LEU A 164 13.55 0.23 -11.94
N ALA A 165 14.08 1.43 -12.18
CA ALA A 165 13.34 2.66 -11.95
C ALA A 165 12.10 2.76 -12.84
N HIS A 166 12.22 2.36 -14.12
CA HIS A 166 11.11 2.29 -15.05
C HIS A 166 10.01 1.31 -14.61
N ASP A 167 10.40 0.14 -14.11
CA ASP A 167 9.45 -0.91 -13.70
C ASP A 167 8.74 -0.57 -12.37
N LEU A 168 9.33 0.34 -11.58
CA LEU A 168 8.79 0.76 -10.29
C LEU A 168 7.75 1.88 -10.44
N ILE A 169 7.82 2.65 -11.53
CA ILE A 169 6.93 3.78 -11.82
C ILE A 169 5.69 3.32 -12.61
#